data_af1735c67e826f2d37f608bf862d6f3d
#
_entry.id   af1735c67e826f2d37f608bf862d6f3d
#
_cell.length_a   1.000
_cell.length_b   1.000
_cell.length_c   1.000
_cell.angle_alpha   90.00
_cell.angle_beta   90.00
_cell.angle_gamma   90.00
#
_symmetry.space_group_name_H-M   'P 1'
#
loop_
_entity.id
_entity.type
_entity.pdbx_description
1 polymer ?
#
loop_
_entity_poly.entity_id
_entity_poly.type
_entity_poly.pdbx_seq_one_letter_code
_entity_poly.pdbx_strand_id
1 'polypeptide(L)'
;MRGFDRHLQELLDAHPEAAMAHAKLFAELPLPTQLAIMRRRRKLSQRALAKKLRVPQPAVARTESASHDPRISSIIRAAHAVRCHVLVVPDEELARLAHT
;
A
#
# COMPACT_ATOMS: atom_id res chain seq x y z
N MET A 1 -3.89 -13.53 -8.94
CA MET A 1 -3.08 -12.87 -7.88
C MET A 1 -3.32 -13.41 -6.48
N ARG A 2 -4.45 -14.07 -6.24
CA ARG A 2 -4.75 -14.66 -4.91
C ARG A 2 -3.66 -15.64 -4.46
N GLY A 3 -3.20 -16.54 -5.36
CA GLY A 3 -2.17 -17.52 -5.02
C GLY A 3 -0.83 -16.88 -4.69
N PHE A 4 -0.49 -15.81 -5.42
CA PHE A 4 0.74 -15.08 -5.20
C PHE A 4 0.75 -14.40 -3.84
N ASP A 5 -0.34 -13.70 -3.47
CA ASP A 5 -0.43 -13.00 -2.20
C ASP A 5 -0.40 -13.96 -1.01
N ARG A 6 -1.08 -15.10 -1.13
CA ARG A 6 -1.07 -16.13 -0.08
C ARG A 6 0.33 -16.72 0.07
N HIS A 7 0.97 -17.05 -1.05
CA HIS A 7 2.32 -17.63 -1.03
C HIS A 7 3.32 -16.66 -0.41
N LEU A 8 3.23 -15.37 -0.78
CA LEU A 8 4.08 -14.35 -0.21
C LEU A 8 3.86 -14.24 1.30
N GLN A 9 2.61 -14.24 1.76
CA GLN A 9 2.29 -14.15 3.18
C GLN A 9 2.84 -15.35 3.95
N GLU A 10 2.71 -16.55 3.39
CA GLU A 10 3.27 -17.76 4.00
C GLU A 10 4.78 -17.66 4.14
N LEU A 11 5.47 -17.17 3.11
CA LEU A 11 6.92 -16.98 3.15
C LEU A 11 7.31 -15.95 4.21
N LEU A 12 6.59 -14.84 4.30
CA LEU A 12 6.87 -13.78 5.26
C LEU A 12 6.64 -14.27 6.70
N ASP A 13 5.59 -15.06 6.92
CA ASP A 13 5.30 -15.63 8.24
C ASP A 13 6.39 -16.63 8.67
N ALA A 14 6.92 -17.39 7.71
CA ALA A 14 7.97 -18.37 7.98
C ALA A 14 9.35 -17.73 8.17
N HIS A 15 9.54 -16.49 7.68
CA HIS A 15 10.83 -15.79 7.69
C HIS A 15 10.67 -14.36 8.20
N PRO A 16 10.64 -14.15 9.53
CA PRO A 16 10.42 -12.81 10.11
C PRO A 16 11.42 -11.75 9.64
N GLU A 17 12.67 -12.12 9.42
CA GLU A 17 13.68 -11.18 8.93
C GLU A 17 13.35 -10.70 7.52
N ALA A 18 12.89 -11.62 6.66
CA ALA A 18 12.44 -11.27 5.31
C ALA A 18 11.20 -10.39 5.34
N ALA A 19 10.31 -10.61 6.29
CA ALA A 19 9.12 -9.78 6.48
C ALA A 19 9.51 -8.34 6.83
N MET A 20 10.49 -8.16 7.71
CA MET A 20 10.98 -6.83 8.10
C MET A 20 11.64 -6.13 6.92
N ALA A 21 12.50 -6.84 6.17
CA ALA A 21 13.12 -6.29 4.98
C ALA A 21 12.08 -5.90 3.93
N HIS A 22 11.06 -6.74 3.74
CA HIS A 22 9.96 -6.46 2.81
C HIS A 22 9.19 -5.21 3.23
N ALA A 23 8.89 -5.07 4.52
CA ALA A 23 8.18 -3.90 5.03
C ALA A 23 8.99 -2.62 4.79
N LYS A 24 10.30 -2.65 4.98
CA LYS A 24 11.17 -1.51 4.72
C LYS A 24 11.15 -1.14 3.24
N LEU A 25 11.31 -2.12 2.35
CA LEU A 25 11.27 -1.88 0.91
C LEU A 25 9.92 -1.32 0.48
N PHE A 26 8.82 -1.85 1.02
CA PHE A 26 7.49 -1.35 0.75
C PHE A 26 7.36 0.11 1.18
N ALA A 27 7.88 0.46 2.36
CA ALA A 27 7.81 1.81 2.89
C ALA A 27 8.59 2.82 2.03
N GLU A 28 9.59 2.37 1.28
CA GLU A 28 10.38 3.21 0.39
C GLU A 28 9.71 3.46 -0.96
N LEU A 29 8.66 2.73 -1.30
CA LEU A 29 7.92 2.95 -2.54
C LEU A 29 7.14 4.27 -2.46
N PRO A 30 6.89 4.94 -3.60
CA PRO A 30 5.99 6.09 -3.61
C PRO A 30 4.62 5.71 -3.03
N LEU A 31 4.00 6.63 -2.29
CA LEU A 31 2.69 6.38 -1.70
C LEU A 31 1.64 5.93 -2.71
N PRO A 32 1.55 6.53 -3.91
CA PRO A 32 0.61 6.03 -4.92
C PRO A 32 0.80 4.56 -5.26
N THR A 33 2.05 4.10 -5.35
CA THR A 33 2.38 2.70 -5.62
C THR A 33 1.96 1.81 -4.46
N GLN A 34 2.22 2.25 -3.22
CA GLN A 34 1.79 1.52 -2.02
C GLN A 34 0.27 1.34 -2.00
N LEU A 35 -0.48 2.39 -2.35
CA LEU A 35 -1.95 2.32 -2.41
C LEU A 35 -2.43 1.30 -3.42
N ALA A 36 -1.84 1.29 -4.61
CA ALA A 36 -2.21 0.33 -5.67
C ALA A 36 -1.98 -1.11 -5.20
N ILE A 37 -0.85 -1.36 -4.53
CA ILE A 37 -0.54 -2.68 -3.99
C ILE A 37 -1.56 -3.08 -2.93
N MET A 38 -1.86 -2.20 -2.00
CA MET A 38 -2.80 -2.51 -0.92
C MET A 38 -4.22 -2.70 -1.44
N ARG A 39 -4.63 -1.91 -2.44
CA ARG A 39 -5.93 -2.12 -3.10
C ARG A 39 -6.02 -3.53 -3.67
N ARG A 40 -4.99 -3.98 -4.38
CA ARG A 40 -4.95 -5.32 -4.97
C ARG A 40 -4.98 -6.41 -3.91
N ARG A 41 -4.29 -6.20 -2.78
CA ARG A 41 -4.35 -7.14 -1.65
C ARG A 41 -5.75 -7.28 -1.08
N ARG A 42 -6.54 -6.21 -1.12
CA ARG A 42 -7.95 -6.24 -0.71
C ARG A 42 -8.87 -6.75 -1.83
N LYS A 43 -8.30 -7.16 -2.97
CA LYS A 43 -9.03 -7.73 -4.11
C LYS A 43 -10.05 -6.74 -4.68
N LEU A 44 -9.71 -5.47 -4.64
CA LEU A 44 -10.54 -4.41 -5.20
C LEU A 44 -9.95 -3.95 -6.54
N SER A 45 -10.83 -3.80 -7.54
CA SER A 45 -10.45 -3.11 -8.78
C SER A 45 -10.40 -1.60 -8.53
N GLN A 46 -9.79 -0.86 -9.45
CA GLN A 46 -9.85 0.60 -9.38
C GLN A 46 -11.30 1.10 -9.42
N ARG A 47 -12.15 0.45 -10.22
CA ARG A 47 -13.58 0.81 -10.30
C ARG A 47 -14.28 0.56 -8.98
N ALA A 48 -14.00 -0.56 -8.32
CA ALA A 48 -14.61 -0.87 -7.03
C ALA A 48 -14.17 0.14 -5.96
N LEU A 49 -12.89 0.52 -5.95
CA LEU A 49 -12.41 1.54 -5.04
C LEU A 49 -13.04 2.90 -5.33
N ALA A 50 -13.14 3.27 -6.60
CA ALA A 50 -13.78 4.52 -7.01
C ALA A 50 -15.23 4.58 -6.51
N LYS A 51 -15.95 3.47 -6.62
CA LYS A 51 -17.32 3.38 -6.12
C LYS A 51 -17.39 3.59 -4.62
N LYS A 52 -16.47 2.97 -3.86
CA LYS A 52 -16.39 3.16 -2.40
C LYS A 52 -16.12 4.61 -2.03
N LEU A 53 -15.25 5.27 -2.80
CA LEU A 53 -14.87 6.65 -2.56
C LEU A 53 -15.85 7.67 -3.14
N ARG A 54 -16.82 7.22 -3.95
CA ARG A 54 -17.77 8.08 -4.66
C ARG A 54 -17.07 9.07 -5.57
N VAL A 55 -16.08 8.58 -6.31
CA VAL A 55 -15.34 9.37 -7.29
C VAL A 55 -15.30 8.62 -8.62
N PRO A 56 -15.03 9.30 -9.74
CA PRO A 56 -14.82 8.63 -11.02
C PRO A 56 -13.58 7.74 -10.98
N GLN A 57 -13.61 6.63 -11.71
CA GLN A 57 -12.46 5.71 -11.78
C GLN A 57 -11.17 6.42 -12.20
N PRO A 58 -11.15 7.37 -13.16
CA PRO A 58 -9.92 8.09 -13.48
C PRO A 58 -9.30 8.83 -12.30
N ALA A 59 -10.10 9.24 -11.30
CA ALA A 59 -9.56 9.88 -10.10
C ALA A 59 -8.73 8.89 -9.29
N VAL A 60 -9.18 7.63 -9.17
CA VAL A 60 -8.41 6.58 -8.51
C VAL A 60 -7.12 6.30 -9.30
N ALA A 61 -7.23 6.20 -10.62
CA ALA A 61 -6.07 5.96 -11.47
C ALA A 61 -5.00 7.05 -11.28
N ARG A 62 -5.41 8.32 -11.18
CA ARG A 62 -4.48 9.42 -10.92
C ARG A 62 -3.87 9.34 -9.52
N THR A 63 -4.66 8.99 -8.52
CA THR A 63 -4.18 8.86 -7.14
C THR A 63 -3.15 7.74 -7.02
N GLU A 64 -3.26 6.69 -7.82
CA GLU A 64 -2.33 5.56 -7.82
C GLU A 64 -1.14 5.74 -8.76
N SER A 65 -1.07 6.84 -9.48
CA SER A 65 -0.01 7.09 -10.44
C SER A 65 1.14 7.87 -9.80
N ALA A 66 2.34 7.27 -9.80
CA ALA A 66 3.54 7.93 -9.27
C ALA A 66 3.99 9.12 -10.14
N SER A 67 3.51 9.22 -11.38
CA SER A 67 3.84 10.34 -12.27
C SER A 67 2.98 11.57 -12.03
N HIS A 68 1.90 11.44 -11.26
CA HIS A 68 1.07 12.55 -10.81
C HIS A 68 1.42 12.89 -9.38
N ASP A 69 1.11 14.09 -8.95
CA ASP A 69 1.31 14.53 -7.57
C ASP A 69 -0.06 14.65 -6.90
N PRO A 70 -0.64 13.54 -6.46
CA PRO A 70 -1.97 13.57 -5.85
C PRO A 70 -1.96 14.29 -4.52
N ARG A 71 -3.10 14.88 -4.16
CA ARG A 71 -3.25 15.53 -2.85
C ARG A 71 -3.14 14.48 -1.76
N ILE A 72 -2.50 14.84 -0.64
CA ILE A 72 -2.38 13.94 0.49
C ILE A 72 -3.76 13.54 1.03
N SER A 73 -4.75 14.43 0.96
CA SER A 73 -6.11 14.09 1.38
C SER A 73 -6.71 12.97 0.53
N SER A 74 -6.43 12.93 -0.77
CA SER A 74 -6.88 11.84 -1.65
C SER A 74 -6.19 10.53 -1.29
N ILE A 75 -4.90 10.60 -0.99
CA ILE A 75 -4.11 9.43 -0.56
C ILE A 75 -4.66 8.87 0.75
N ILE A 76 -4.92 9.73 1.73
CA ILE A 76 -5.45 9.31 3.04
C ILE A 76 -6.83 8.66 2.89
N ARG A 77 -7.70 9.24 2.08
CA ARG A 77 -9.04 8.67 1.85
C ARG A 77 -8.95 7.30 1.18
N ALA A 78 -8.10 7.17 0.17
CA ALA A 78 -7.90 5.90 -0.51
C ALA A 78 -7.31 4.85 0.44
N ALA A 79 -6.34 5.24 1.27
CA ALA A 79 -5.75 4.35 2.26
C ALA A 79 -6.80 3.81 3.23
N HIS A 80 -7.65 4.69 3.79
CA HIS A 80 -8.71 4.27 4.71
C HIS A 80 -9.70 3.31 4.03
N ALA A 81 -10.02 3.55 2.76
CA ALA A 81 -10.95 2.69 2.03
C ALA A 81 -10.41 1.28 1.82
N VAL A 82 -9.10 1.10 1.85
CA VAL A 82 -8.44 -0.21 1.78
C VAL A 82 -7.91 -0.68 3.14
N ARG A 83 -8.43 -0.10 4.22
CA ARG A 83 -8.13 -0.46 5.62
C ARG A 83 -6.65 -0.28 5.96
N CYS A 84 -6.09 0.84 5.50
CA CYS A 84 -4.71 1.21 5.78
C CYS A 84 -4.65 2.60 6.38
N HIS A 85 -3.53 2.92 7.01
CA HIS A 85 -3.26 4.25 7.54
C HIS A 85 -1.95 4.77 6.96
N VAL A 86 -1.90 6.07 6.72
CA VAL A 86 -0.66 6.73 6.32
C VAL A 86 0.02 7.21 7.60
N LEU A 87 1.26 6.80 7.77
CA LEU A 87 2.06 7.13 8.96
C LEU A 87 3.33 7.85 8.53
N VAL A 88 3.78 8.74 9.38
CA VAL A 88 5.11 9.33 9.30
C VAL A 88 5.98 8.60 10.31
N VAL A 89 7.01 7.90 9.82
CA VAL A 89 7.85 7.03 10.64
C VAL A 89 9.27 7.59 10.66
N PRO A 90 9.86 7.84 11.84
CA PRO A 90 11.24 8.29 11.93
C PRO A 90 12.20 7.27 11.32
N ASP A 91 13.25 7.76 10.69
CA ASP A 91 14.24 6.90 10.03
C ASP A 91 14.83 5.85 10.98
N GLU A 92 15.11 6.23 12.21
CA GLU A 92 15.66 5.32 13.21
C GLU A 92 14.70 4.21 13.59
N GLU A 93 13.40 4.48 13.60
CA GLU A 93 12.39 3.46 13.86
C GLU A 93 12.25 2.51 12.69
N LEU A 94 12.30 3.04 11.47
CA LEU A 94 12.25 2.23 10.27
C LEU A 94 13.46 1.30 10.18
N ALA A 95 14.65 1.82 10.49
CA ALA A 95 15.89 1.03 10.51
C ALA A 95 15.82 -0.07 11.58
N ARG A 96 15.23 0.22 12.74
CA ARG A 96 15.06 -0.76 13.82
C ARG A 96 14.14 -1.91 13.37
N LEU A 97 13.03 -1.60 12.69
CA LEU A 97 12.13 -2.63 12.16
C LEU A 97 12.85 -3.54 11.18
N ALA A 98 13.79 -3.01 10.39
CA ALA A 98 14.53 -3.80 9.40
C ALA A 98 15.61 -4.69 10.04
N HIS A 99 15.99 -4.46 11.30
CA HIS A 99 17.07 -5.17 11.97
C HIS A 99 16.63 -6.04 13.17
N THR A 100 15.33 -6.08 13.44
CA THR A 100 14.80 -6.97 14.47
C THR A 100 14.34 -8.26 13.88
#